data_ec30827cfa7a29d3470eed12fd218ea2
#
_entry.id   ec30827cfa7a29d3470eed12fd218ea2
#
_cell.length_a   1.000
_cell.length_b   1.000
_cell.length_c   1.000
_cell.angle_alpha   90.00
_cell.angle_beta   90.00
_cell.angle_gamma   90.00
#
_symmetry.space_group_name_H-M   'P 1'
#
loop_
_entity.id
_entity.type
_entity.pdbx_description
1 polymer ?
#
loop_
_entity_poly.entity_id
_entity_poly.type
_entity_poly.pdbx_seq_one_letter_code
_entity_poly.pdbx_strand_id
1 'polypeptide(L)'
;MKKNPKSFLLLILSALLAVMLTSCASGNEALAALPTLIERAEVLNEYIWGKGPEVEFYTEGGISSSASKYVRVAPSAEYSTLSELTEAILQVYSNDYCEIIFEIVMTGSEDAFARYNEDETGRLTLDVVNKGFELRTVLDASKAKVKSTGFNRVVVTMPCTFDGQPDGNYDVTMVWENGTWKLDSPTY
;
A
#
# COMPACT_ATOMS: atom_id res chain seq x y z
N MET A 1 -52.39 -21.90 11.45
CA MET A 1 -51.63 -20.91 12.24
C MET A 1 -51.34 -19.68 11.35
N LYS A 2 -51.99 -18.54 11.57
CA LYS A 2 -51.76 -17.30 10.82
C LYS A 2 -50.48 -16.67 11.37
N LYS A 3 -49.38 -16.67 10.62
CA LYS A 3 -48.15 -15.95 10.97
C LYS A 3 -48.46 -14.43 10.94
N ASN A 4 -48.21 -13.77 12.06
CA ASN A 4 -48.53 -12.36 12.25
C ASN A 4 -47.49 -11.51 11.42
N PRO A 5 -47.90 -10.78 10.37
CA PRO A 5 -46.96 -10.09 9.47
C PRO A 5 -46.15 -9.02 10.20
N LYS A 6 -46.65 -8.50 11.35
CA LYS A 6 -45.89 -7.54 12.17
C LYS A 6 -44.68 -8.16 12.86
N SER A 7 -44.75 -9.44 13.29
CA SER A 7 -43.59 -10.12 13.89
C SER A 7 -42.50 -10.45 12.87
N PHE A 8 -42.89 -10.72 11.62
CA PHE A 8 -41.95 -10.98 10.53
C PHE A 8 -41.19 -9.70 10.11
N LEU A 9 -41.92 -8.57 10.04
CA LEU A 9 -41.34 -7.26 9.74
C LEU A 9 -40.32 -6.81 10.83
N LEU A 10 -40.66 -7.05 12.11
CA LEU A 10 -39.77 -6.75 13.24
C LEU A 10 -38.48 -7.57 13.21
N LEU A 11 -38.58 -8.85 12.83
CA LEU A 11 -37.44 -9.73 12.70
C LEU A 11 -36.48 -9.31 11.56
N ILE A 12 -37.06 -8.89 10.42
CA ILE A 12 -36.25 -8.35 9.31
C ILE A 12 -35.57 -7.03 9.70
N LEU A 13 -36.30 -6.15 10.37
CA LEU A 13 -35.77 -4.86 10.81
C LEU A 13 -34.68 -5.02 11.86
N SER A 14 -34.81 -5.97 12.79
CA SER A 14 -33.78 -6.27 13.79
C SER A 14 -32.53 -6.94 13.15
N ALA A 15 -32.71 -7.79 12.15
CA ALA A 15 -31.62 -8.39 11.40
C ALA A 15 -30.87 -7.35 10.56
N LEU A 16 -31.60 -6.42 9.89
CA LEU A 16 -30.98 -5.30 9.18
C LEU A 16 -30.21 -4.36 10.14
N LEU A 17 -30.76 -4.06 11.31
CA LEU A 17 -30.11 -3.23 12.31
C LEU A 17 -28.85 -3.90 12.88
N ALA A 18 -28.89 -5.22 13.10
CA ALA A 18 -27.72 -5.99 13.55
C ALA A 18 -26.60 -6.00 12.50
N VAL A 19 -26.94 -6.11 11.21
CA VAL A 19 -25.96 -6.02 10.10
C VAL A 19 -25.36 -4.62 10.00
N MET A 20 -26.14 -3.56 10.26
CA MET A 20 -25.62 -2.19 10.26
C MET A 20 -24.69 -1.90 11.45
N LEU A 21 -24.91 -2.56 12.59
CA LEU A 21 -24.06 -2.38 13.79
C LEU A 21 -22.71 -3.12 13.70
N THR A 22 -22.60 -4.13 12.85
CA THR A 22 -21.35 -4.87 12.65
C THR A 22 -20.44 -4.29 11.55
N SER A 23 -20.90 -3.27 10.82
CA SER A 23 -20.16 -2.68 9.70
C SER A 23 -19.42 -1.37 10.02
N CYS A 24 -19.46 -0.88 11.24
CA CYS A 24 -18.59 0.22 11.66
C CYS A 24 -17.22 -0.35 12.02
N ALA A 25 -16.33 -0.37 11.06
CA ALA A 25 -14.93 -0.68 11.31
C ALA A 25 -14.40 0.24 12.41
N SER A 26 -13.94 -0.33 13.52
CA SER A 26 -13.60 0.45 14.70
C SER A 26 -12.19 1.05 14.57
N GLY A 27 -11.99 2.25 15.10
CA GLY A 27 -10.66 2.87 15.15
C GLY A 27 -9.64 1.98 15.87
N ASN A 28 -10.07 1.16 16.82
CA ASN A 28 -9.20 0.21 17.54
C ASN A 28 -8.74 -0.95 16.63
N GLU A 29 -9.60 -1.43 15.74
CA GLU A 29 -9.22 -2.47 14.76
C GLU A 29 -8.22 -1.92 13.74
N ALA A 30 -8.43 -0.67 13.29
CA ALA A 30 -7.47 0.02 12.43
C ALA A 30 -6.11 0.17 13.11
N LEU A 31 -6.08 0.63 14.38
CA LEU A 31 -4.83 0.71 15.15
C LEU A 31 -4.16 -0.65 15.35
N ALA A 32 -4.91 -1.71 15.52
CA ALA A 32 -4.36 -3.06 15.66
C ALA A 32 -3.73 -3.58 14.35
N ALA A 33 -4.29 -3.22 13.19
CA ALA A 33 -3.77 -3.61 11.89
C ALA A 33 -2.57 -2.74 11.43
N LEU A 34 -2.50 -1.50 11.90
CA LEU A 34 -1.56 -0.48 11.41
C LEU A 34 -0.08 -0.91 11.45
N PRO A 35 0.48 -1.46 12.55
CA PRO A 35 1.91 -1.79 12.61
C PRO A 35 2.34 -2.74 11.50
N THR A 36 1.58 -3.80 11.27
CA THR A 36 1.85 -4.77 10.19
C THR A 36 1.73 -4.14 8.80
N LEU A 37 0.76 -3.24 8.60
CA LEU A 37 0.61 -2.54 7.33
C LEU A 37 1.77 -1.57 7.08
N ILE A 38 2.24 -0.85 8.09
CA ILE A 38 3.41 0.06 7.96
C ILE A 38 4.67 -0.74 7.66
N GLU A 39 4.94 -1.84 8.39
CA GLU A 39 6.10 -2.70 8.14
C GLU A 39 6.12 -3.22 6.69
N ARG A 40 4.98 -3.68 6.18
CA ARG A 40 4.87 -4.13 4.79
C ARG A 40 4.98 -2.98 3.79
N ALA A 41 4.42 -1.83 4.14
CA ALA A 41 4.51 -0.63 3.31
C ALA A 41 5.96 -0.12 3.20
N GLU A 42 6.78 -0.21 4.24
CA GLU A 42 8.20 0.18 4.19
C GLU A 42 8.95 -0.61 3.11
N VAL A 43 8.74 -1.93 3.04
CA VAL A 43 9.33 -2.77 1.98
C VAL A 43 8.81 -2.36 0.59
N LEU A 44 7.50 -2.20 0.44
CA LEU A 44 6.89 -1.81 -0.82
C LEU A 44 7.30 -0.40 -1.26
N ASN A 45 7.45 0.53 -0.32
CA ASN A 45 7.90 1.89 -0.63
C ASN A 45 9.30 1.90 -1.26
N GLU A 46 10.21 1.02 -0.80
CA GLU A 46 11.52 0.88 -1.45
C GLU A 46 11.39 0.39 -2.90
N TYR A 47 10.44 -0.51 -3.18
CA TYR A 47 10.17 -0.94 -4.55
C TYR A 47 9.52 0.17 -5.38
N ILE A 48 8.51 0.86 -4.86
CA ILE A 48 7.68 1.79 -5.62
C ILE A 48 8.39 3.14 -5.81
N TRP A 49 8.90 3.72 -4.73
CA TRP A 49 9.42 5.09 -4.67
C TRP A 49 10.92 5.16 -4.44
N GLY A 50 11.46 4.19 -3.70
CA GLY A 50 12.85 4.12 -3.28
C GLY A 50 13.82 3.68 -4.37
N LYS A 51 15.00 3.24 -3.98
CA LYS A 51 16.04 2.77 -4.91
C LYS A 51 15.66 1.50 -5.66
N GLY A 52 14.67 0.77 -5.15
CA GLY A 52 14.28 -0.55 -5.65
C GLY A 52 15.16 -1.68 -5.08
N PRO A 53 14.84 -2.93 -5.41
CA PRO A 53 15.63 -4.09 -5.00
C PRO A 53 17.01 -4.11 -5.68
N GLU A 54 17.92 -4.92 -5.15
CA GLU A 54 19.15 -5.25 -5.83
C GLU A 54 18.87 -5.91 -7.19
N VAL A 55 19.74 -5.65 -8.18
CA VAL A 55 19.63 -6.18 -9.53
C VAL A 55 20.83 -7.06 -9.88
N GLU A 56 20.63 -8.01 -10.81
CA GLU A 56 21.69 -8.85 -11.35
C GLU A 56 22.63 -8.02 -12.24
N PHE A 57 23.92 -8.12 -12.01
CA PHE A 57 24.99 -7.66 -12.91
C PHE A 57 24.79 -6.25 -13.55
N TYR A 58 24.59 -5.23 -12.73
CA TYR A 58 24.60 -3.86 -13.20
C TYR A 58 25.93 -3.18 -12.86
N THR A 59 26.63 -2.70 -13.88
CA THR A 59 27.81 -1.85 -13.71
C THR A 59 27.46 -0.42 -14.10
N GLU A 60 27.55 0.53 -13.17
CA GLU A 60 27.40 1.94 -13.45
C GLU A 60 28.51 2.39 -14.41
N GLY A 61 28.22 2.51 -15.67
CA GLY A 61 29.18 3.01 -16.65
C GLY A 61 28.71 2.77 -18.09
N GLY A 62 28.48 3.87 -18.81
CA GLY A 62 28.28 3.82 -20.27
C GLY A 62 26.84 3.77 -20.75
N ILE A 63 25.85 4.12 -19.93
CA ILE A 63 24.48 4.26 -20.40
C ILE A 63 24.26 5.69 -20.90
N SER A 64 23.84 5.84 -22.15
CA SER A 64 23.30 7.09 -22.67
C SER A 64 22.05 7.47 -21.89
N SER A 65 21.99 8.70 -21.37
CA SER A 65 20.95 9.22 -20.49
C SER A 65 19.53 9.33 -21.09
N SER A 66 19.29 8.75 -22.24
CA SER A 66 18.05 8.89 -22.99
C SER A 66 17.28 7.60 -23.25
N ALA A 67 17.76 6.46 -22.71
CA ALA A 67 17.07 5.18 -22.91
C ALA A 67 16.87 4.47 -21.58
N SER A 68 15.64 4.03 -21.32
CA SER A 68 15.30 3.11 -20.26
C SER A 68 16.13 1.83 -20.37
N LYS A 69 16.62 1.32 -19.24
CA LYS A 69 17.34 0.05 -19.20
C LYS A 69 16.81 -0.82 -18.09
N TYR A 70 16.15 -1.90 -18.49
CA TYR A 70 15.61 -2.88 -17.56
C TYR A 70 16.66 -3.96 -17.26
N VAL A 71 16.89 -4.19 -15.97
CA VAL A 71 17.80 -5.22 -15.45
C VAL A 71 17.02 -6.12 -14.49
N ARG A 72 17.27 -7.43 -14.56
CA ARG A 72 16.62 -8.40 -13.66
C ARG A 72 16.91 -8.07 -12.22
N VAL A 73 15.88 -8.17 -11.38
CA VAL A 73 16.06 -8.12 -9.93
C VAL A 73 16.88 -9.34 -9.47
N ALA A 74 17.66 -9.15 -8.42
CA ALA A 74 18.49 -10.23 -7.86
C ALA A 74 17.61 -11.38 -7.35
N PRO A 75 18.11 -12.63 -7.33
CA PRO A 75 17.36 -13.77 -6.78
C PRO A 75 17.03 -13.64 -5.30
N SER A 76 17.72 -12.76 -4.57
CA SER A 76 17.45 -12.41 -3.17
C SER A 76 16.32 -11.42 -2.99
N ALA A 77 15.79 -10.84 -4.07
CA ALA A 77 14.68 -9.87 -3.99
C ALA A 77 13.41 -10.55 -3.45
N GLU A 78 12.64 -9.82 -2.66
CA GLU A 78 11.41 -10.33 -2.04
C GLU A 78 10.33 -10.66 -3.08
N TYR A 79 10.27 -9.88 -4.17
CA TYR A 79 9.36 -10.12 -5.29
C TYR A 79 10.16 -10.37 -6.56
N SER A 80 9.92 -11.50 -7.21
CA SER A 80 10.64 -11.97 -8.38
C SER A 80 9.85 -11.85 -9.68
N THR A 81 8.54 -11.60 -9.59
CA THR A 81 7.60 -11.41 -10.71
C THR A 81 6.74 -10.17 -10.50
N LEU A 82 6.19 -9.64 -11.59
CA LEU A 82 5.27 -8.52 -11.53
C LEU A 82 3.96 -8.90 -10.81
N SER A 83 3.54 -10.15 -10.94
CA SER A 83 2.37 -10.67 -10.25
C SER A 83 2.54 -10.68 -8.73
N GLU A 84 3.70 -11.15 -8.23
CA GLU A 84 4.00 -11.15 -6.79
C GLU A 84 4.02 -9.72 -6.21
N LEU A 85 4.67 -8.78 -6.92
CA LEU A 85 4.71 -7.38 -6.50
C LEU A 85 3.30 -6.75 -6.50
N THR A 86 2.50 -7.01 -7.56
CA THR A 86 1.12 -6.54 -7.67
C THR A 86 0.26 -7.04 -6.52
N GLU A 87 0.34 -8.34 -6.23
CA GLU A 87 -0.43 -8.95 -5.15
C GLU A 87 -0.04 -8.36 -3.78
N ALA A 88 1.25 -8.14 -3.54
CA ALA A 88 1.74 -7.53 -2.32
C ALA A 88 1.21 -6.08 -2.17
N ILE A 89 1.22 -5.28 -3.23
CA ILE A 89 0.67 -3.92 -3.25
C ILE A 89 -0.83 -3.96 -2.91
N LEU A 90 -1.61 -4.82 -3.58
CA LEU A 90 -3.05 -4.99 -3.34
C LEU A 90 -3.37 -5.49 -1.92
N GLN A 91 -2.46 -6.18 -1.26
CA GLN A 91 -2.64 -6.61 0.13
C GLN A 91 -2.45 -5.49 1.16
N VAL A 92 -1.71 -4.44 0.84
CA VAL A 92 -1.35 -3.35 1.75
C VAL A 92 -2.17 -2.09 1.49
N TYR A 93 -2.33 -1.72 0.22
CA TYR A 93 -2.96 -0.46 -0.17
C TYR A 93 -4.41 -0.64 -0.63
N SER A 94 -5.20 0.42 -0.51
CA SER A 94 -6.58 0.49 -1.01
C SER A 94 -6.62 0.39 -2.54
N ASN A 95 -7.76 -0.01 -3.10
CA ASN A 95 -7.93 -0.04 -4.55
C ASN A 95 -7.69 1.33 -5.17
N ASP A 96 -8.23 2.40 -4.57
CA ASP A 96 -8.06 3.77 -5.07
C ASP A 96 -6.59 4.20 -5.06
N TYR A 97 -5.86 3.87 -4.01
CA TYR A 97 -4.43 4.22 -3.94
C TYR A 97 -3.56 3.33 -4.82
N CYS A 98 -3.96 2.07 -5.05
CA CYS A 98 -3.29 1.17 -5.98
C CYS A 98 -3.30 1.68 -7.42
N GLU A 99 -4.35 2.39 -7.87
CA GLU A 99 -4.39 2.97 -9.23
C GLU A 99 -3.19 3.91 -9.44
N ILE A 100 -2.89 4.77 -8.46
CA ILE A 100 -1.75 5.69 -8.50
C ILE A 100 -0.42 4.91 -8.53
N ILE A 101 -0.31 3.87 -7.70
CA ILE A 101 0.91 3.05 -7.64
C ILE A 101 1.13 2.32 -8.96
N PHE A 102 0.09 1.72 -9.54
CA PHE A 102 0.20 0.94 -10.78
C PHE A 102 0.54 1.80 -11.99
N GLU A 103 0.10 3.05 -12.04
CA GLU A 103 0.53 3.98 -13.05
C GLU A 103 2.06 4.13 -13.06
N ILE A 104 2.67 4.27 -11.90
CA ILE A 104 4.13 4.43 -11.75
C ILE A 104 4.88 3.12 -11.97
N VAL A 105 4.39 2.04 -11.36
CA VAL A 105 5.09 0.75 -11.32
C VAL A 105 5.04 0.03 -12.66
N MET A 106 3.89 0.05 -13.35
CA MET A 106 3.61 -0.83 -14.49
C MET A 106 3.33 -0.12 -15.81
N THR A 107 2.79 1.08 -15.77
CA THR A 107 2.31 1.75 -16.98
C THR A 107 3.28 2.81 -17.47
N GLY A 108 3.88 3.56 -16.55
CA GLY A 108 4.61 4.77 -16.86
C GLY A 108 3.67 5.89 -17.35
N SER A 109 4.23 7.01 -17.75
CA SER A 109 3.52 8.16 -18.30
C SER A 109 4.11 8.57 -19.65
N GLU A 110 3.54 9.61 -20.30
CA GLU A 110 4.11 10.17 -21.53
C GLU A 110 5.58 10.61 -21.37
N ASP A 111 5.96 11.00 -20.14
CA ASP A 111 7.28 11.53 -19.81
C ASP A 111 8.17 10.54 -19.02
N ALA A 112 7.64 9.40 -18.60
CA ALA A 112 8.35 8.43 -17.77
C ALA A 112 7.99 6.99 -18.13
N PHE A 113 9.00 6.14 -18.22
CA PHE A 113 8.82 4.70 -18.42
C PHE A 113 8.27 4.04 -17.15
N ALA A 114 7.58 2.91 -17.30
CA ALA A 114 7.20 2.06 -16.19
C ALA A 114 8.45 1.68 -15.37
N ARG A 115 8.32 1.69 -14.06
CA ARG A 115 9.45 1.35 -13.17
C ARG A 115 9.86 -0.11 -13.29
N TYR A 116 8.89 -0.99 -13.48
CA TYR A 116 9.11 -2.43 -13.62
C TYR A 116 8.53 -2.97 -14.91
N ASN A 117 9.14 -4.08 -15.36
CA ASN A 117 8.66 -4.86 -16.49
C ASN A 117 8.97 -6.34 -16.23
N GLU A 118 8.51 -7.23 -17.10
CA GLU A 118 8.92 -8.64 -17.10
C GLU A 118 9.78 -8.94 -18.32
N ASP A 119 10.76 -9.79 -18.13
CA ASP A 119 11.54 -10.31 -19.24
C ASP A 119 10.83 -11.50 -19.94
N GLU A 120 11.44 -12.04 -20.96
CA GLU A 120 10.89 -13.17 -21.74
C GLU A 120 10.62 -14.43 -20.91
N THR A 121 11.19 -14.52 -19.69
CA THR A 121 11.00 -15.64 -18.76
C THR A 121 9.98 -15.33 -17.66
N GLY A 122 9.35 -14.14 -17.68
CA GLY A 122 8.40 -13.69 -16.65
C GLY A 122 9.05 -13.20 -15.36
N ARG A 123 10.36 -12.94 -15.37
CA ARG A 123 11.05 -12.40 -14.19
C ARG A 123 10.98 -10.88 -14.16
N LEU A 124 10.84 -10.37 -12.94
CA LEU A 124 10.79 -8.93 -12.68
C LEU A 124 12.10 -8.25 -13.08
N THR A 125 11.98 -7.14 -13.79
CA THR A 125 13.08 -6.26 -14.18
C THR A 125 12.81 -4.84 -13.68
N LEU A 126 13.84 -4.15 -13.23
CA LEU A 126 13.83 -2.77 -12.75
C LEU A 126 14.48 -1.85 -13.77
N ASP A 127 13.84 -0.70 -14.06
CA ASP A 127 14.51 0.38 -14.79
C ASP A 127 15.59 1.03 -13.92
N VAL A 128 16.84 0.74 -14.22
CA VAL A 128 18.01 1.22 -13.46
C VAL A 128 18.43 2.64 -13.83
N VAL A 129 17.84 3.22 -14.86
CA VAL A 129 18.12 4.61 -15.30
C VAL A 129 17.25 5.58 -14.52
N ASN A 130 15.97 5.27 -14.38
CA ASN A 130 15.00 6.10 -13.64
C ASN A 130 14.97 5.66 -12.17
N LYS A 131 16.00 6.03 -11.45
CA LYS A 131 16.13 5.70 -10.01
C LYS A 131 15.07 6.45 -9.20
N GLY A 132 14.50 5.76 -8.22
CA GLY A 132 13.68 6.40 -7.19
C GLY A 132 14.51 7.32 -6.29
N PHE A 133 13.87 7.84 -5.27
CA PHE A 133 14.50 8.73 -4.32
C PHE A 133 14.88 8.00 -3.01
N GLU A 134 15.68 8.64 -2.18
CA GLU A 134 16.01 8.10 -0.87
C GLU A 134 14.84 8.33 0.09
N LEU A 135 14.29 7.23 0.63
CA LEU A 135 13.22 7.31 1.62
C LEU A 135 13.84 7.68 2.98
N ARG A 136 13.35 8.77 3.56
CA ARG A 136 13.94 9.38 4.77
C ARG A 136 12.96 9.50 5.92
N THR A 137 11.67 9.34 5.63
CA THR A 137 10.61 9.38 6.64
C THR A 137 10.47 8.02 7.29
N VAL A 138 10.47 7.97 8.62
CA VAL A 138 10.19 6.78 9.41
C VAL A 138 9.02 7.06 10.34
N LEU A 139 8.00 6.21 10.28
CA LEU A 139 6.75 6.34 11.04
C LEU A 139 6.78 5.46 12.29
N ASP A 140 6.47 6.02 13.46
CA ASP A 140 6.37 5.25 14.71
C ASP A 140 4.92 4.77 14.94
N ALA A 141 4.56 3.68 14.26
CA ALA A 141 3.24 3.08 14.37
C ALA A 141 2.89 2.62 15.80
N SER A 142 3.87 2.35 16.67
CA SER A 142 3.64 1.94 18.05
C SER A 142 3.02 3.04 18.91
N LYS A 143 3.15 4.29 18.49
CA LYS A 143 2.61 5.48 19.16
C LYS A 143 1.41 6.10 18.43
N ALA A 144 0.87 5.38 17.45
CA ALA A 144 -0.26 5.84 16.66
C ALA A 144 -1.52 6.05 17.51
N LYS A 145 -2.31 7.05 17.12
CA LYS A 145 -3.60 7.39 17.76
C LYS A 145 -4.63 7.64 16.66
N VAL A 146 -5.87 7.25 16.94
CA VAL A 146 -6.98 7.63 16.06
C VAL A 146 -7.18 9.14 16.13
N LYS A 147 -7.12 9.80 14.97
CA LYS A 147 -7.41 11.22 14.79
C LYS A 147 -8.87 11.45 14.42
N SER A 148 -9.42 10.63 13.53
CA SER A 148 -10.83 10.67 13.16
C SER A 148 -11.30 9.32 12.62
N THR A 149 -12.61 9.07 12.74
CA THR A 149 -13.28 7.87 12.22
C THR A 149 -14.46 8.26 11.33
N GLY A 150 -14.57 7.60 10.18
CA GLY A 150 -15.74 7.64 9.28
C GLY A 150 -16.41 6.28 9.20
N PHE A 151 -17.25 6.08 8.21
CA PHE A 151 -18.01 4.84 8.03
C PHE A 151 -17.11 3.62 7.77
N ASN A 152 -16.19 3.72 6.80
CA ASN A 152 -15.21 2.69 6.44
C ASN A 152 -13.76 3.25 6.39
N ARG A 153 -13.53 4.43 6.97
CA ARG A 153 -12.28 5.17 6.90
C ARG A 153 -11.86 5.63 8.28
N VAL A 154 -10.60 5.49 8.58
CA VAL A 154 -9.97 6.00 9.82
C VAL A 154 -8.73 6.79 9.43
N VAL A 155 -8.57 7.96 10.03
CA VAL A 155 -7.31 8.69 9.98
C VAL A 155 -6.59 8.44 11.31
N VAL A 156 -5.37 7.96 11.23
CA VAL A 156 -4.47 7.79 12.37
C VAL A 156 -3.33 8.80 12.28
N THR A 157 -2.90 9.29 13.41
CA THR A 157 -1.74 10.18 13.54
C THR A 157 -0.66 9.49 14.35
N MET A 158 0.60 9.61 13.94
CA MET A 158 1.72 9.01 14.65
C MET A 158 2.97 9.88 14.52
N PRO A 159 3.90 9.83 15.49
CA PRO A 159 5.17 10.51 15.37
C PRO A 159 5.95 10.01 14.16
N CYS A 160 6.70 10.91 13.53
CA CYS A 160 7.62 10.56 12.47
C CYS A 160 8.99 11.20 12.69
N THR A 161 9.99 10.64 12.02
CA THR A 161 11.31 11.23 11.89
C THR A 161 11.63 11.44 10.42
N PHE A 162 12.39 12.48 10.12
CA PHE A 162 13.00 12.72 8.81
C PHE A 162 14.52 12.80 8.99
N ASP A 163 15.28 12.03 8.24
CA ASP A 163 16.74 11.88 8.43
C ASP A 163 17.13 11.54 9.89
N GLY A 164 16.30 10.74 10.58
CA GLY A 164 16.52 10.35 11.97
C GLY A 164 16.25 11.46 13.00
N GLN A 165 15.81 12.65 12.58
CA GLN A 165 15.41 13.74 13.48
C GLN A 165 13.89 13.77 13.62
N PRO A 166 13.35 14.08 14.82
CA PRO A 166 11.90 14.23 14.99
C PRO A 166 11.33 15.29 14.03
N ASP A 167 10.26 14.88 13.29
CA ASP A 167 9.59 15.74 12.28
C ASP A 167 8.08 15.88 12.57
N GLY A 168 7.69 15.84 13.83
CA GLY A 168 6.31 16.02 14.27
C GLY A 168 5.45 14.77 14.13
N ASN A 169 4.22 14.93 13.62
CA ASN A 169 3.27 13.86 13.44
C ASN A 169 2.87 13.73 11.98
N TYR A 170 2.74 12.48 11.55
CA TYR A 170 2.28 12.10 10.22
C TYR A 170 0.88 11.50 10.30
N ASP A 171 0.00 11.89 9.38
CA ASP A 171 -1.36 11.37 9.28
C ASP A 171 -1.45 10.32 8.18
N VAL A 172 -1.91 9.13 8.54
CA VAL A 172 -2.15 8.04 7.60
C VAL A 172 -3.65 7.78 7.54
N THR A 173 -4.18 7.70 6.34
CA THR A 173 -5.55 7.27 6.09
C THR A 173 -5.59 5.78 5.89
N MET A 174 -6.52 5.13 6.56
CA MET A 174 -6.84 3.71 6.39
C MET A 174 -8.30 3.54 5.98
N VAL A 175 -8.58 2.57 5.12
CA VAL A 175 -9.93 2.21 4.71
C VAL A 175 -10.19 0.72 4.94
N TRP A 176 -11.44 0.40 5.23
CA TRP A 176 -11.92 -0.97 5.34
C TRP A 176 -12.45 -1.45 4.01
N GLU A 177 -11.72 -2.37 3.37
CA GLU A 177 -12.06 -2.95 2.07
C GLU A 177 -11.94 -4.48 2.10
N ASN A 178 -12.94 -5.16 1.52
CA ASN A 178 -12.93 -6.61 1.36
C ASN A 178 -12.66 -7.40 2.66
N GLY A 179 -13.13 -6.86 3.81
CA GLY A 179 -12.96 -7.53 5.11
C GLY A 179 -11.60 -7.28 5.79
N THR A 180 -10.80 -6.33 5.33
CA THR A 180 -9.50 -5.98 5.90
C THR A 180 -9.22 -4.48 5.85
N TRP A 181 -8.34 -4.01 6.73
CA TRP A 181 -7.82 -2.66 6.68
C TRP A 181 -6.74 -2.53 5.62
N LYS A 182 -6.73 -1.39 4.91
CA LYS A 182 -5.77 -1.01 3.87
C LYS A 182 -5.27 0.40 4.11
N LEU A 183 -4.07 0.71 3.68
CA LEU A 183 -3.55 2.07 3.61
C LEU A 183 -4.12 2.79 2.39
N ASP A 184 -4.58 4.03 2.58
CA ASP A 184 -5.19 4.88 1.54
C ASP A 184 -4.49 6.25 1.45
N SER A 185 -3.24 6.28 1.76
CA SER A 185 -2.38 7.46 1.69
C SER A 185 -0.90 7.06 1.64
N PRO A 186 0.00 7.97 1.24
CA PRO A 186 1.44 7.77 1.34
C PRO A 186 1.90 7.41 2.76
N THR A 187 3.02 6.69 2.85
CA THR A 187 3.69 6.31 4.11
C THR A 187 5.21 6.48 4.05
N TYR A 188 5.70 7.41 3.18
CA TYR A 188 7.12 7.65 2.91
C TYR A 188 7.48 9.13 2.95
#